data_823795b70663d61c688505d95a9b5189
#
_entry.id   823795b70663d61c688505d95a9b5189
#
_cell.length_a   1.000
_cell.length_b   1.000
_cell.length_c   1.000
_cell.angle_alpha   90.00
_cell.angle_beta   90.00
_cell.angle_gamma   90.00
#
_symmetry.space_group_name_H-M   'P 1'
#
loop_
_entity.id
_entity.type
_entity.pdbx_description
1 polymer ?
#
loop_
_entity_poly.entity_id
_entity_poly.type
_entity_poly.pdbx_seq_one_letter_code
_entity_poly.pdbx_strand_id
1 'polypeptide(L)'
;LLDATLDMDEEAVAESIEKIHMEYVSSIQYNDENSMSCLITLCYLKARDDYEVTREDKSGKGYVDFLFKPKNYGDPAIILELKYDKNAQEAINQIKEKNYIEKVKNVRECLLVGINYDKKNKEHTCIIEKMIQEVYE
;
A
#
# COMPACT_ATOMS: atom_id res chain seq x y z
N LEU A 1 9.19 -0.71 7.58
CA LEU A 1 8.45 -0.24 6.41
C LEU A 1 7.31 0.73 6.75
N LEU A 2 6.61 0.48 7.85
CA LEU A 2 5.54 1.38 8.27
C LEU A 2 6.06 2.80 8.54
N ASP A 3 7.19 2.93 9.22
CA ASP A 3 7.76 4.23 9.54
C ASP A 3 8.09 5.03 8.28
N ALA A 4 8.69 4.39 7.28
CA ALA A 4 8.98 5.03 6.00
C ALA A 4 7.70 5.50 5.30
N THR A 5 6.64 4.71 5.38
CA THR A 5 5.34 5.07 4.81
C THR A 5 4.74 6.29 5.51
N LEU A 6 4.78 6.31 6.85
CA LEU A 6 4.27 7.43 7.65
C LEU A 6 5.07 8.71 7.41
N ASP A 7 6.37 8.59 7.16
CA ASP A 7 7.24 9.71 6.82
C ASP A 7 7.11 10.16 5.37
N MET A 8 6.30 9.47 4.58
CA MET A 8 6.14 9.70 3.15
C MET A 8 7.46 9.58 2.38
N ASP A 9 8.35 8.71 2.85
CA ASP A 9 9.63 8.45 2.22
C ASP A 9 9.48 7.36 1.16
N GLU A 10 9.11 7.79 -0.03
CA GLU A 10 8.79 6.90 -1.15
C GLU A 10 9.97 6.00 -1.54
N GLU A 11 11.19 6.55 -1.55
CA GLU A 11 12.38 5.78 -1.87
C GLU A 11 12.66 4.71 -0.83
N ALA A 12 12.55 5.06 0.45
CA ALA A 12 12.78 4.11 1.54
C ALA A 12 11.75 2.97 1.52
N VAL A 13 10.50 3.27 1.16
CA VAL A 13 9.46 2.24 1.00
C VAL A 13 9.86 1.28 -0.12
N ALA A 14 10.21 1.81 -1.29
CA ALA A 14 10.58 0.99 -2.45
C ALA A 14 11.82 0.13 -2.14
N GLU A 15 12.86 0.72 -1.55
CA GLU A 15 14.08 0.02 -1.19
C GLU A 15 13.86 -1.09 -0.16
N SER A 16 13.01 -0.83 0.84
CA SER A 16 12.70 -1.82 1.86
C SER A 16 11.98 -3.03 1.28
N ILE A 17 11.05 -2.79 0.35
CA ILE A 17 10.33 -3.86 -0.34
C ILE A 17 11.31 -4.67 -1.19
N GLU A 18 12.21 -4.01 -1.90
CA GLU A 18 13.20 -4.69 -2.73
C GLU A 18 14.14 -5.58 -1.92
N LYS A 19 14.57 -5.10 -0.78
CA LYS A 19 15.43 -5.87 0.12
C LYS A 19 14.73 -7.16 0.56
N ILE A 20 13.47 -7.06 0.97
CA ILE A 20 12.70 -8.23 1.40
C ILE A 20 12.44 -9.15 0.22
N HIS A 21 12.14 -8.59 -0.95
CA HIS A 21 11.92 -9.37 -2.16
C HIS A 21 13.16 -10.20 -2.52
N MET A 22 14.35 -9.59 -2.44
CA MET A 22 15.59 -10.30 -2.72
C MET A 22 15.86 -11.44 -1.73
N GLU A 23 15.49 -11.27 -0.47
CA GLU A 23 15.67 -12.31 0.55
C GLU A 23 14.76 -13.52 0.32
N TYR A 24 13.57 -13.32 -0.25
CA TYR A 24 12.55 -14.34 -0.40
C TYR A 24 12.25 -14.74 -1.85
N VAL A 25 13.03 -14.23 -2.80
CA VAL A 25 12.77 -14.46 -4.23
C VAL A 25 12.77 -15.94 -4.62
N SER A 26 13.56 -16.76 -3.92
CA SER A 26 13.62 -18.20 -4.18
C SER A 26 12.38 -18.94 -3.70
N SER A 27 11.62 -18.39 -2.79
CA SER A 27 10.42 -19.02 -2.22
C SER A 27 9.11 -18.42 -2.74
N ILE A 28 9.16 -17.25 -3.37
CA ILE A 28 7.98 -16.58 -3.89
C ILE A 28 8.19 -16.29 -5.38
N GLN A 29 7.33 -16.89 -6.21
CA GLN A 29 7.33 -16.53 -7.63
C GLN A 29 6.59 -15.22 -7.80
N TYR A 30 7.31 -14.20 -8.21
CA TYR A 30 6.81 -12.84 -8.28
C TYR A 30 6.39 -12.52 -9.71
N ASN A 31 5.26 -13.06 -10.11
CA ASN A 31 4.82 -13.00 -11.51
C ASN A 31 3.45 -12.31 -11.74
N ASP A 32 2.79 -11.86 -10.67
CA ASP A 32 1.53 -11.13 -10.79
C ASP A 32 1.26 -10.30 -9.53
N GLU A 33 0.17 -9.52 -9.54
CA GLU A 33 -0.22 -8.70 -8.40
C GLU A 33 -0.53 -9.53 -7.16
N ASN A 34 -0.98 -10.75 -7.34
CA ASN A 34 -1.32 -11.61 -6.23
C ASN A 34 -0.08 -12.05 -5.44
N SER A 35 0.97 -12.48 -6.14
CA SER A 35 2.23 -12.82 -5.48
C SER A 35 2.89 -11.58 -4.87
N MET A 36 2.76 -10.42 -5.52
CA MET A 36 3.20 -9.15 -4.98
C MET A 36 2.47 -8.82 -3.67
N SER A 37 1.16 -9.04 -3.60
CA SER A 37 0.39 -8.75 -2.40
C SER A 37 0.80 -9.62 -1.21
N CYS A 38 1.23 -10.86 -1.46
CA CYS A 38 1.76 -11.72 -0.42
C CYS A 38 3.03 -11.14 0.19
N LEU A 39 3.94 -10.64 -0.65
CA LEU A 39 5.16 -10.00 -0.19
C LEU A 39 4.86 -8.73 0.61
N ILE A 40 3.95 -7.90 0.11
CA ILE A 40 3.58 -6.65 0.78
C ILE A 40 2.94 -6.94 2.15
N THR A 41 2.15 -7.99 2.25
CA THR A 41 1.59 -8.42 3.54
C THR A 41 2.70 -8.69 4.57
N LEU A 42 3.77 -9.35 4.14
CA LEU A 42 4.93 -9.61 5.02
C LEU A 42 5.64 -8.31 5.39
N CYS A 43 5.79 -7.40 4.44
CA CYS A 43 6.47 -6.13 4.66
C CYS A 43 5.78 -5.27 5.73
N TYR A 44 4.45 -5.34 5.79
CA TYR A 44 3.66 -4.54 6.72
C TYR A 44 3.15 -5.31 7.93
N LEU A 45 3.75 -6.45 8.23
CA LEU A 45 3.25 -7.30 9.31
C LEU A 45 3.20 -6.58 10.66
N LYS A 46 4.21 -5.77 10.97
CA LYS A 46 4.26 -4.99 12.22
C LYS A 46 3.19 -3.90 12.30
N ALA A 47 2.65 -3.48 11.16
CA ALA A 47 1.61 -2.46 11.16
C ALA A 47 0.36 -2.90 11.94
N ARG A 48 0.16 -4.20 12.11
CA ARG A 48 -0.98 -4.74 12.84
C ARG A 48 -1.00 -4.37 14.31
N ASP A 49 0.13 -3.95 14.87
CA ASP A 49 0.19 -3.47 16.25
C ASP A 49 -0.59 -2.15 16.43
N ASP A 50 -0.55 -1.29 15.41
CA ASP A 50 -1.14 0.06 15.47
C ASP A 50 -2.32 0.24 14.51
N TYR A 51 -2.58 -0.72 13.63
CA TYR A 51 -3.57 -0.63 12.59
C TYR A 51 -4.39 -1.90 12.46
N GLU A 52 -5.67 -1.73 12.17
CA GLU A 52 -6.51 -2.81 11.68
C GLU A 52 -6.30 -2.89 10.17
N VAL A 53 -5.69 -3.97 9.70
CA VAL A 53 -5.31 -4.14 8.29
C VAL A 53 -6.30 -5.06 7.60
N THR A 54 -6.94 -4.55 6.56
CA THR A 54 -7.88 -5.31 5.74
C THR A 54 -7.35 -5.41 4.31
N ARG A 55 -7.34 -6.61 3.78
CA ARG A 55 -7.09 -6.84 2.35
C ARG A 55 -8.45 -6.94 1.67
N GLU A 56 -8.64 -6.16 0.61
CA GLU A 56 -9.84 -6.26 -0.21
C GLU A 56 -9.47 -6.89 -1.54
N ASP A 57 -9.94 -8.14 -1.74
CA ASP A 57 -9.78 -8.81 -3.00
C ASP A 57 -10.95 -8.42 -3.90
N LYS A 58 -10.65 -7.74 -4.99
CA LYS A 58 -11.67 -7.38 -5.96
C LYS A 58 -11.80 -8.49 -6.97
N SER A 59 -12.79 -9.31 -6.72
CA SER A 59 -13.12 -10.49 -7.50
C SER A 59 -12.96 -10.30 -9.03
N GLY A 60 -12.17 -11.15 -9.62
CA GLY A 60 -12.06 -11.28 -11.07
C GLY A 60 -11.03 -10.41 -11.75
N LYS A 61 -10.36 -9.48 -11.05
CA LYS A 61 -9.38 -8.58 -11.68
C LYS A 61 -7.98 -8.63 -11.06
N GLY A 62 -7.75 -9.48 -10.07
CA GLY A 62 -6.44 -9.62 -9.45
C GLY A 62 -5.95 -8.42 -8.63
N TYR A 63 -6.81 -7.49 -8.33
CA TYR A 63 -6.44 -6.32 -7.51
C TYR A 63 -6.61 -6.63 -6.04
N VAL A 64 -5.57 -6.32 -5.28
CA VAL A 64 -5.62 -6.45 -3.84
C VAL A 64 -5.31 -5.10 -3.24
N ASP A 65 -6.29 -4.52 -2.58
CA ASP A 65 -6.12 -3.27 -1.86
C ASP A 65 -5.90 -3.55 -0.39
N PHE A 66 -5.06 -2.77 0.22
CA PHE A 66 -4.85 -2.80 1.65
C PHE A 66 -5.44 -1.55 2.27
N LEU A 67 -6.24 -1.72 3.30
CA LEU A 67 -6.80 -0.64 4.07
C LEU A 67 -6.27 -0.73 5.49
N PHE A 68 -5.59 0.30 5.94
CA PHE A 68 -5.00 0.37 7.26
C PHE A 68 -5.77 1.40 8.07
N LYS A 69 -6.65 0.94 8.96
CA LYS A 69 -7.39 1.82 9.86
C LYS A 69 -6.65 1.98 11.16
N PRO A 70 -6.35 3.21 11.59
CA PRO A 70 -5.59 3.40 12.83
C PRO A 70 -6.39 2.95 14.05
N LYS A 71 -5.71 2.28 14.97
CA LYS A 71 -6.28 1.93 16.28
C LYS A 71 -6.17 3.09 17.25
N ASN A 72 -5.22 3.98 17.03
CA ASN A 72 -4.95 5.11 17.90
C ASN A 72 -5.46 6.41 17.29
N TYR A 73 -6.10 7.22 18.10
CA TYR A 73 -6.60 8.52 17.66
C TYR A 73 -5.43 9.43 17.25
N GLY A 74 -5.57 10.10 16.12
CA GLY A 74 -4.55 11.01 15.61
C GLY A 74 -3.61 10.40 14.59
N ASP A 75 -3.52 9.08 14.50
CA ASP A 75 -2.71 8.44 13.48
C ASP A 75 -3.42 8.51 12.12
N PRO A 76 -2.68 8.64 11.01
CA PRO A 76 -3.30 8.65 9.69
C PRO A 76 -3.79 7.27 9.28
N ALA A 77 -4.82 7.23 8.45
CA ALA A 77 -5.19 6.01 7.75
C ALA A 77 -4.26 5.83 6.54
N ILE A 78 -4.12 4.60 6.07
CA ILE A 78 -3.31 4.29 4.89
C ILE A 78 -4.15 3.45 3.94
N ILE A 79 -4.21 3.87 2.68
CA ILE A 79 -4.83 3.11 1.60
C ILE A 79 -3.73 2.77 0.61
N LEU A 80 -3.53 1.48 0.36
CA LEU A 80 -2.44 1.01 -0.47
C LEU A 80 -2.98 0.20 -1.64
N GLU A 81 -2.55 0.57 -2.84
CA GLU A 81 -2.90 -0.10 -4.08
C GLU A 81 -1.65 -0.60 -4.76
N LEU A 82 -1.72 -1.81 -5.31
CA LEU A 82 -0.60 -2.44 -5.99
C LEU A 82 -0.84 -2.48 -7.49
N LYS A 83 0.22 -2.30 -8.25
CA LYS A 83 0.25 -2.49 -9.69
C LYS A 83 1.44 -3.35 -10.07
N TYR A 84 1.29 -4.08 -11.15
CA TYR A 84 2.33 -4.97 -11.69
C TYR A 84 2.48 -4.65 -13.17
N ASP A 85 3.70 -4.28 -13.57
CA ASP A 85 4.03 -3.86 -14.95
C ASP A 85 3.18 -2.70 -15.46
N LYS A 86 2.87 -1.77 -14.57
CA LYS A 86 2.16 -0.51 -14.88
C LYS A 86 2.96 0.65 -14.29
N ASN A 87 2.33 1.50 -13.50
CA ASN A 87 3.06 2.53 -12.76
C ASN A 87 2.35 2.89 -11.46
N ALA A 88 3.12 3.49 -10.55
CA ALA A 88 2.62 3.82 -9.21
C ALA A 88 1.54 4.92 -9.26
N GLN A 89 1.60 5.82 -10.24
CA GLN A 89 0.59 6.88 -10.38
C GLN A 89 -0.78 6.29 -10.75
N GLU A 90 -0.81 5.24 -11.55
CA GLU A 90 -2.06 4.55 -11.87
C GLU A 90 -2.69 3.96 -10.60
N ALA A 91 -1.87 3.46 -9.68
CA ALA A 91 -2.36 2.96 -8.40
C ALA A 91 -3.04 4.07 -7.60
N ILE A 92 -2.40 5.23 -7.51
CA ILE A 92 -2.96 6.41 -6.82
C ILE A 92 -4.28 6.83 -7.47
N ASN A 93 -4.31 6.90 -8.80
CA ASN A 93 -5.52 7.30 -9.53
C ASN A 93 -6.67 6.31 -9.28
N GLN A 94 -6.35 5.03 -9.19
CA GLN A 94 -7.35 4.00 -8.93
C GLN A 94 -7.95 4.11 -7.52
N ILE A 95 -7.13 4.44 -6.52
CA ILE A 95 -7.64 4.70 -5.18
C ILE A 95 -8.67 5.83 -5.21
N LYS A 96 -8.35 6.92 -5.92
CA LYS A 96 -9.24 8.08 -6.03
C LYS A 96 -10.54 7.75 -6.76
N GLU A 97 -10.45 7.01 -7.86
CA GLU A 97 -11.61 6.62 -8.67
C GLU A 97 -12.57 5.71 -7.93
N LYS A 98 -12.05 4.81 -7.12
CA LYS A 98 -12.86 3.82 -6.40
C LYS A 98 -13.44 4.33 -5.09
N ASN A 99 -13.14 5.57 -4.75
CA ASN A 99 -13.71 6.23 -3.57
C ASN A 99 -13.45 5.50 -2.25
N TYR A 100 -12.26 4.91 -2.10
CA TYR A 100 -11.87 4.21 -0.87
C TYR A 100 -11.83 5.11 0.35
N ILE A 101 -11.71 6.41 0.12
CA ILE A 101 -11.64 7.41 1.18
C ILE A 101 -12.91 7.39 2.04
N GLU A 102 -14.05 7.00 1.46
CA GLU A 102 -15.29 6.82 2.19
C GLU A 102 -15.18 5.84 3.36
N LYS A 103 -14.32 4.83 3.21
CA LYS A 103 -14.14 3.82 4.25
C LYS A 103 -13.35 4.31 5.46
N VAL A 104 -12.67 5.43 5.30
CA VAL A 104 -11.86 6.06 6.36
C VAL A 104 -12.25 7.50 6.61
N LYS A 105 -13.51 7.83 6.35
CA LYS A 105 -14.02 9.20 6.47
C LYS A 105 -13.96 9.78 7.89
N ASN A 106 -13.79 8.93 8.88
CA ASN A 106 -13.67 9.34 10.28
C ASN A 106 -12.24 9.72 10.66
N VAL A 107 -11.30 9.57 9.75
CA VAL A 107 -9.88 9.85 10.00
C VAL A 107 -9.50 11.11 9.24
N ARG A 108 -8.85 12.05 9.94
CA ARG A 108 -8.51 13.34 9.35
C ARG A 108 -7.45 13.26 8.26
N GLU A 109 -6.39 12.50 8.50
CA GLU A 109 -5.31 12.32 7.53
C GLU A 109 -5.36 10.94 6.92
N CYS A 110 -5.18 10.88 5.61
CA CYS A 110 -5.12 9.63 4.88
C CYS A 110 -3.93 9.66 3.93
N LEU A 111 -3.09 8.63 3.99
CA LEU A 111 -1.98 8.46 3.07
C LEU A 111 -2.41 7.49 1.97
N LEU A 112 -2.33 7.95 0.74
CA LEU A 112 -2.59 7.13 -0.44
C LEU A 112 -1.25 6.62 -0.94
N VAL A 113 -1.07 5.30 -0.94
CA VAL A 113 0.20 4.67 -1.28
C VAL A 113 0.01 3.81 -2.53
N GLY A 114 0.71 4.17 -3.58
CA GLY A 114 0.73 3.38 -4.81
C GLY A 114 2.09 2.73 -4.95
N ILE A 115 2.11 1.42 -5.17
CA ILE A 115 3.34 0.65 -5.35
C ILE A 115 3.21 -0.14 -6.65
N ASN A 116 4.22 0.00 -7.52
CA ASN A 116 4.30 -0.76 -8.75
C ASN A 116 5.58 -1.59 -8.78
N TYR A 117 5.49 -2.79 -9.32
CA TYR A 117 6.65 -3.61 -9.64
C TYR A 117 6.81 -3.69 -11.14
N ASP A 118 8.00 -3.36 -11.63
CA ASP A 118 8.39 -3.50 -13.03
C ASP A 118 9.21 -4.78 -13.19
N LYS A 119 8.64 -5.77 -13.84
CA LYS A 119 9.27 -7.08 -14.03
C LYS A 119 10.53 -6.98 -14.89
N LYS A 120 10.54 -6.13 -15.89
CA LYS A 120 11.65 -5.99 -16.83
C LYS A 120 12.90 -5.44 -16.12
N ASN A 121 12.73 -4.38 -15.33
CA ASN A 121 13.81 -3.74 -14.59
C ASN A 121 14.00 -4.32 -13.20
N LYS A 122 13.07 -5.14 -12.73
CA LYS A 122 13.06 -5.75 -11.39
C LYS A 122 13.09 -4.69 -10.29
N GLU A 123 12.33 -3.64 -10.48
CA GLU A 123 12.29 -2.51 -9.55
C GLU A 123 10.89 -2.25 -9.03
N HIS A 124 10.82 -1.86 -7.76
CA HIS A 124 9.61 -1.32 -7.17
C HIS A 124 9.68 0.20 -7.20
N THR A 125 8.55 0.83 -7.47
CA THR A 125 8.39 2.27 -7.34
C THR A 125 7.21 2.55 -6.43
N CYS A 126 7.28 3.67 -5.71
CA CYS A 126 6.27 4.05 -4.74
C CYS A 126 5.96 5.53 -4.87
N ILE A 127 4.67 5.86 -4.82
CA ILE A 127 4.18 7.24 -4.73
C ILE A 127 3.27 7.32 -3.51
N ILE A 128 3.44 8.36 -2.71
CA ILE A 128 2.62 8.59 -1.52
C ILE A 128 2.02 9.99 -1.60
N GLU A 129 0.70 10.06 -1.49
CA GLU A 129 -0.01 11.34 -1.43
C GLU A 129 -0.75 11.44 -0.11
N LYS A 130 -0.71 12.62 0.51
CA LYS A 130 -1.46 12.88 1.72
C LYS A 130 -2.77 13.58 1.38
N MET A 131 -3.86 13.07 1.93
CA MET A 131 -5.15 13.74 1.87
C MET A 131 -5.59 14.12 3.28
N ILE A 132 -6.08 15.34 3.41
CA ILE A 132 -6.65 15.81 4.67
C ILE A 132 -8.13 16.03 4.44
N GLN A 133 -8.96 15.43 5.30
CA GLN A 133 -10.39 15.55 5.20
C GLN A 133 -10.96 16.15 6.48
N GLU A 134 -12.10 16.79 6.36
CA GLU A 134 -12.81 17.32 7.51
C GLU A 134 -13.49 16.17 8.25
N VAL A 135 -13.35 16.19 9.57
CA VAL A 135 -14.01 15.21 10.44
C VAL A 135 -15.03 15.95 11.28
N TYR A 136 -16.28 15.56 11.14
CA TYR A 136 -17.37 16.11 11.94
C TYR A 136 -17.66 15.18 13.10
N GLU A 137 -17.64 15.73 14.28
CA GLU A 137 -18.03 15.00 15.50
C GLU A 137 -19.53 15.04 15.72
#